data_187a8a79304698f505a0e73cb7c7842f
#
_entry.id   187a8a79304698f505a0e73cb7c7842f
#
_cell.length_a   1.000
_cell.length_b   1.000
_cell.length_c   1.000
_cell.angle_alpha   90.00
_cell.angle_beta   90.00
_cell.angle_gamma   90.00
#
_symmetry.space_group_name_H-M   'P 1'
#
loop_
_entity.id
_entity.type
_entity.pdbx_description
1 polymer ?
#
loop_
_entity_poly.entity_id
_entity_poly.type
_entity_poly.pdbx_seq_one_letter_code
_entity_poly.pdbx_strand_id
1 'polypeptide(L)'
;MKVLCIGDIMGEPGRRAVARAVPPPVAQRQIDAVIGNGENVAGGFGITPELAEELFELGLSVITTGNHAWDKKEVLDYFPRESRLLRPLNYPP
;
A
#
# COMPACT_ATOMS: atom_id res chain seq x y z
N MET A 1 15.44 -15.13 1.21
CA MET A 1 14.60 -13.97 0.87
C MET A 1 14.21 -13.21 2.13
N LYS A 2 14.30 -11.89 2.07
CA LYS A 2 13.87 -11.01 3.17
C LYS A 2 12.68 -10.18 2.73
N VAL A 3 11.60 -10.22 3.52
CA VAL A 3 10.37 -9.47 3.24
C VAL A 3 10.11 -8.51 4.39
N LEU A 4 9.91 -7.25 4.08
CA LEU A 4 9.48 -6.25 5.07
C LEU A 4 7.97 -6.13 5.01
N CYS A 5 7.31 -6.34 6.14
CA CYS A 5 5.87 -6.18 6.25
C CYS A 5 5.56 -4.92 7.05
N ILE A 6 4.74 -4.04 6.47
CA ILE A 6 4.31 -2.80 7.11
C ILE A 6 2.82 -2.93 7.41
N GLY A 7 2.45 -2.66 8.65
CA GLY A 7 1.04 -2.68 9.05
C GLY A 7 0.28 -1.49 8.48
N ASP A 8 -0.80 -1.14 9.12
CA ASP A 8 -1.72 -0.10 8.66
C ASP A 8 -1.02 1.24 8.44
N ILE A 9 -1.00 1.71 7.18
CA ILE A 9 -0.42 3.02 6.81
C ILE A 9 -1.56 4.03 6.90
N MET A 10 -1.57 4.80 7.97
CA MET A 10 -2.68 5.70 8.28
C MET A 10 -2.39 7.12 7.81
N GLY A 11 -3.08 7.57 6.76
CA GLY A 11 -3.07 8.95 6.29
C GLY A 11 -1.69 9.49 5.95
N GLU A 12 -1.58 10.83 5.95
CA GLU A 12 -0.33 11.50 5.64
C GLU A 12 0.81 11.17 6.62
N PRO A 13 0.58 11.12 7.96
CA PRO A 13 1.65 10.72 8.88
C PRO A 13 2.21 9.34 8.57
N GLY A 14 1.34 8.39 8.22
CA GLY A 14 1.77 7.05 7.84
C GLY A 14 2.62 7.05 6.57
N ARG A 15 2.20 7.82 5.56
CA ARG A 15 2.95 7.95 4.30
C ARG A 15 4.33 8.56 4.53
N ARG A 16 4.42 9.57 5.40
CA ARG A 16 5.72 10.17 5.75
C ARG A 16 6.64 9.18 6.45
N ALA A 17 6.09 8.36 7.34
CA ALA A 17 6.86 7.34 8.02
C ALA A 17 7.41 6.31 7.03
N VAL A 18 6.60 5.89 6.07
CA VAL A 18 7.04 4.97 5.01
C VAL A 18 8.14 5.60 4.17
N ALA A 19 7.99 6.87 3.79
CA ALA A 19 8.98 7.57 2.98
C ALA A 19 10.35 7.66 3.66
N ARG A 20 10.36 7.73 4.99
CA ARG A 20 11.61 7.76 5.75
C ARG A 20 12.18 6.36 6.01
N ALA A 21 11.30 5.39 6.26
CA ALA A 21 11.72 4.08 6.76
C ALA A 21 12.06 3.09 5.66
N VAL A 22 11.30 3.09 4.55
CA VAL A 22 11.41 2.03 3.54
C VAL A 22 12.70 2.11 2.72
N PRO A 23 13.08 3.27 2.11
CA PRO A 23 14.25 3.29 1.24
C PRO A 23 15.54 2.83 1.90
N PRO A 24 15.93 3.33 3.11
CA PRO A 24 17.18 2.88 3.74
C PRO A 24 17.21 1.40 4.09
N PRO A 25 16.17 0.80 4.74
CA PRO A 25 16.17 -0.64 5.02
C PRO A 25 16.27 -1.51 3.79
N VAL A 26 15.59 -1.13 2.70
CA VAL A 26 15.67 -1.88 1.44
C VAL A 26 17.10 -1.89 0.93
N ALA A 27 17.76 -0.72 0.89
CA ALA A 27 19.12 -0.61 0.39
C ALA A 27 20.14 -1.27 1.31
N GLN A 28 20.01 -1.06 2.64
CA GLN A 28 21.03 -1.47 3.60
C GLN A 28 20.92 -2.94 4.01
N ARG A 29 19.70 -3.48 4.06
CA ARG A 29 19.45 -4.83 4.58
C ARG A 29 19.13 -5.85 3.50
N GLN A 30 19.23 -5.46 2.23
CA GLN A 30 18.98 -6.35 1.11
C GLN A 30 17.57 -6.98 1.19
N ILE A 31 16.57 -6.13 1.42
CA ILE A 31 15.18 -6.58 1.47
C ILE A 31 14.70 -6.81 0.03
N ASP A 32 14.11 -7.99 -0.20
CA ASP A 32 13.70 -8.41 -1.54
C ASP A 32 12.32 -7.91 -1.90
N ALA A 33 11.42 -7.78 -0.91
CA ALA A 33 10.06 -7.32 -1.15
C ALA A 33 9.54 -6.55 0.06
N VAL A 34 8.69 -5.56 -0.20
CA VAL A 34 8.02 -4.76 0.82
C VAL A 34 6.52 -4.89 0.62
N ILE A 35 5.81 -5.35 1.64
CA ILE A 35 4.36 -5.49 1.62
C ILE A 35 3.79 -4.54 2.67
N GLY A 36 2.85 -3.70 2.26
CA GLY A 36 2.24 -2.75 3.17
C GLY A 36 0.72 -2.72 3.03
N ASN A 37 0.03 -2.43 4.13
CA ASN A 37 -1.43 -2.27 4.11
C ASN A 37 -1.77 -0.82 3.87
N GLY A 38 -2.52 -0.54 2.80
CA GLY A 38 -2.85 0.81 2.36
C GLY A 38 -4.33 1.16 2.44
N GLU A 39 -5.15 0.37 3.12
CA GLU A 39 -6.59 0.62 3.14
C GLU A 39 -7.00 1.94 3.82
N ASN A 40 -6.12 2.54 4.63
CA ASN A 40 -6.40 3.78 5.35
C ASN A 40 -5.46 4.92 4.96
N VAL A 41 -4.72 4.79 3.88
CA VAL A 41 -3.71 5.77 3.50
C VAL A 41 -4.30 7.11 3.03
N ALA A 42 -5.52 7.10 2.53
CA ALA A 42 -6.20 8.31 2.08
C ALA A 42 -6.97 8.96 3.24
N GLY A 43 -6.22 9.65 4.11
CA GLY A 43 -6.82 10.37 5.23
C GLY A 43 -7.48 9.48 6.27
N GLY A 44 -7.12 8.21 6.32
CA GLY A 44 -7.72 7.23 7.24
C GLY A 44 -8.85 6.43 6.64
N PHE A 45 -9.21 6.67 5.38
CA PHE A 45 -10.33 6.00 4.72
C PHE A 45 -9.98 5.65 3.27
N GLY A 46 -9.69 4.38 3.02
CA GLY A 46 -9.45 3.91 1.66
C GLY A 46 -8.12 4.32 1.06
N ILE A 47 -7.99 4.10 -0.23
CA ILE A 47 -6.79 4.40 -1.01
C ILE A 47 -7.21 4.92 -2.39
N THR A 48 -6.41 5.80 -2.95
CA THR A 48 -6.62 6.30 -4.32
C THR A 48 -5.51 5.76 -5.23
N PRO A 49 -5.72 5.73 -6.56
CA PRO A 49 -4.65 5.32 -7.48
C PRO A 49 -3.38 6.13 -7.31
N GLU A 50 -3.50 7.45 -7.12
CA GLU A 50 -2.35 8.34 -6.96
C GLU A 50 -1.53 7.98 -5.73
N LEU A 51 -2.20 7.70 -4.60
CA LEU A 51 -1.52 7.32 -3.36
C LEU A 51 -0.90 5.93 -3.46
N ALA A 52 -1.57 5.01 -4.17
CA ALA A 52 -0.99 3.68 -4.42
C ALA A 52 0.30 3.80 -5.23
N GLU A 53 0.30 4.61 -6.30
CA GLU A 53 1.49 4.82 -7.10
C GLU A 53 2.61 5.47 -6.31
N GLU A 54 2.29 6.43 -5.44
CA GLU A 54 3.27 7.05 -4.54
C GLU A 54 3.94 6.00 -3.65
N LEU A 55 3.17 5.08 -3.08
CA LEU A 55 3.72 4.02 -2.23
C LEU A 55 4.59 3.05 -3.05
N PHE A 56 4.19 2.71 -4.26
CA PHE A 56 5.02 1.86 -5.12
C PHE A 56 6.34 2.54 -5.46
N GLU A 57 6.33 3.83 -5.74
CA GLU A 57 7.55 4.59 -6.01
C GLU A 57 8.48 4.65 -4.79
N LEU A 58 7.92 4.64 -3.58
CA LEU A 58 8.72 4.60 -2.35
C LEU A 58 9.37 3.24 -2.11
N GLY A 59 8.93 2.21 -2.81
CA GLY A 59 9.55 0.89 -2.73
C GLY A 59 8.64 -0.25 -2.32
N LEU A 60 7.34 -0.01 -2.12
CA LEU A 60 6.42 -1.09 -1.84
C LEU A 60 6.26 -1.98 -3.08
N SER A 61 6.32 -3.29 -2.86
CA SER A 61 6.14 -4.29 -3.92
C SER A 61 4.67 -4.67 -4.07
N VAL A 62 3.95 -4.72 -2.94
CA VAL A 62 2.54 -5.12 -2.89
C VAL A 62 1.84 -4.27 -1.83
N ILE A 63 0.64 -3.83 -2.13
CA ILE A 63 -0.24 -3.12 -1.19
C ILE A 63 -1.45 -4.00 -0.92
N THR A 64 -1.68 -4.33 0.34
CA THR A 64 -2.89 -5.04 0.76
C THR A 64 -3.95 -4.05 1.22
N THR A 65 -5.20 -4.47 1.20
CA THR A 65 -6.33 -3.66 1.66
C THR A 65 -7.24 -4.50 2.55
N GLY A 66 -8.28 -3.88 3.08
CA GLY A 66 -9.25 -4.52 3.95
C GLY A 66 -10.64 -3.94 3.76
N ASN A 67 -11.40 -3.80 4.85
CA ASN A 67 -12.78 -3.34 4.77
C ASN A 67 -12.94 -1.92 4.25
N HIS A 68 -11.90 -1.09 4.28
CA HIS A 68 -11.93 0.27 3.72
C HIS A 68 -11.51 0.33 2.26
N ALA A 69 -11.29 -0.82 1.61
CA ALA A 69 -10.84 -0.88 0.21
C ALA A 69 -11.76 -0.12 -0.76
N TRP A 70 -13.05 -0.05 -0.45
CA TRP A 70 -14.06 0.51 -1.34
C TRP A 70 -14.45 1.96 -1.01
N ASP A 71 -13.81 2.59 -0.03
CA ASP A 71 -14.20 3.92 0.45
C ASP A 71 -13.97 5.02 -0.59
N LYS A 72 -13.00 4.86 -1.49
CA LYS A 72 -12.72 5.80 -2.55
C LYS A 72 -13.13 5.21 -3.89
N LYS A 73 -14.06 5.85 -4.58
CA LYS A 73 -14.58 5.35 -5.86
C LYS A 73 -13.52 5.25 -6.94
N GLU A 74 -12.54 6.15 -6.90
CA GLU A 74 -11.48 6.21 -7.90
C GLU A 74 -10.68 4.91 -7.99
N VAL A 75 -10.59 4.15 -6.90
CA VAL A 75 -9.81 2.93 -6.88
C VAL A 75 -10.52 1.74 -7.54
N LEU A 76 -11.83 1.80 -7.70
CA LEU A 76 -12.60 0.69 -8.24
C LEU A 76 -12.15 0.28 -9.64
N ASP A 77 -11.87 1.27 -10.50
CA ASP A 77 -11.35 1.01 -11.85
C ASP A 77 -9.87 0.66 -11.85
N TYR A 78 -9.18 1.01 -10.80
CA TYR A 78 -7.74 0.78 -10.69
C TYR A 78 -7.41 -0.66 -10.30
N PHE A 79 -8.21 -1.29 -9.43
CA PHE A 79 -7.95 -2.67 -8.99
C PHE A 79 -7.72 -3.64 -10.14
N PRO A 80 -8.57 -3.67 -11.19
CA PRO A 80 -8.35 -4.60 -12.29
C PRO A 80 -7.07 -4.34 -13.09
N ARG A 81 -6.56 -3.11 -13.06
CA ARG A 81 -5.39 -2.70 -13.87
C ARG A 81 -4.08 -2.79 -13.11
N GLU A 82 -4.14 -2.95 -11.79
CA GLU A 82 -2.92 -2.96 -10.98
C GLU A 82 -2.86 -4.21 -10.10
N SER A 83 -2.11 -5.21 -10.55
CA SER A 83 -2.02 -6.50 -9.86
C SER A 83 -1.30 -6.44 -8.52
N ARG A 84 -0.55 -5.36 -8.26
CA ARG A 84 0.17 -5.20 -6.98
C ARG A 84 -0.69 -4.60 -5.88
N LEU A 85 -1.89 -4.10 -6.22
CA LEU A 85 -2.87 -3.62 -5.24
C LEU A 85 -3.92 -4.70 -5.07
N LEU A 86 -4.03 -5.26 -3.87
CA LEU A 86 -4.88 -6.41 -3.59
C LEU A 86 -6.14 -6.00 -2.83
N ARG A 87 -7.28 -6.44 -3.29
CA ARG A 87 -8.52 -6.37 -2.53
C ARG A 87 -8.67 -7.64 -1.68
N PRO A 88 -9.47 -7.60 -0.59
CA PRO A 88 -9.67 -8.81 0.22
C PRO A 88 -10.26 -9.95 -0.61
N LEU A 89 -9.69 -11.12 -0.45
CA LEU A 89 -10.09 -12.30 -1.21
C LEU A 89 -11.52 -12.75 -0.91
N ASN A 90 -11.98 -12.51 0.30
CA ASN A 90 -13.31 -12.94 0.76
C ASN A 90 -14.44 -11.99 0.35
N TYR A 91 -14.15 -10.90 -0.35
CA TYR A 91 -15.18 -10.01 -0.87
C TYR A 91 -15.58 -10.46 -2.28
N PRO A 92 -16.82 -10.14 -2.72
CA PRO A 92 -17.25 -10.47 -4.08
C PRO A 92 -16.35 -9.85 -5.13
N PRO A 93 -16.21 -10.52 -6.29
CA PRO A 93 -15.43 -9.97 -7.41
C PRO A 93 -15.96 -8.64 -7.92
#